data_bb4551f18f63f0df6b1b572ebd4515ff
#
_entry.id   bb4551f18f63f0df6b1b572ebd4515ff
#
_cell.length_a   1.000
_cell.length_b   1.000
_cell.length_c   1.000
_cell.angle_alpha   90.00
_cell.angle_beta   90.00
_cell.angle_gamma   90.00
#
_symmetry.space_group_name_H-M   'P 1'
#
loop_
_entity.id
_entity.type
_entity.pdbx_description
1 polymer ?
#
loop_
_entity_poly.entity_id
_entity_poly.type
_entity_poly.pdbx_seq_one_letter_code
_entity_poly.pdbx_strand_id
1 'polypeptide(L)'
;ALKRRFPTAQDLRARARKRLPNFAFEYADGGAGVDTGIQRNWYTLDSIEMVPRYGRVIEPPPVNTTILGREYAAPVGVAPVGGPGTAYPGAETYLARAAQAANVPYTLGVLSGIDIEAAAEIAPDVLWLQLYRFHREDHKIGLDLVRRADAAGVNVLVLTVDTPTRTTRPREVKSGIMNPFKLTMRLKLDAIRSPHWMGALSRNGIPKFVSLAPYMKPDVSIAEAAAFIRRESGGAFTWDEIARYRDKWKKPLVIKGVMHPEDAERAIELGLDVMFVTNHGGRQIDAMPAPIDVLPDIARQVNGRAAIIYDSGVRSGTDAARAVALGADAAFAGRAFLWSLGALGGQGPAHLIDLLLDDLSATLGQLGCNTVDELKSVAVRHASAYGAKDFAGRSVQGHGRSDGRS
;
A
#
# COMPACT_ATOMS: atom_id res chain seq x y z
N ALA A 1 7.63 22.61 -13.95
CA ALA A 1 9.03 22.60 -13.46
C ALA A 1 9.37 21.29 -12.74
N LEU A 2 8.53 20.79 -11.83
CA LEU A 2 8.80 19.55 -11.05
C LEU A 2 8.87 18.29 -11.94
N LYS A 3 7.92 18.09 -12.87
CA LYS A 3 7.90 16.92 -13.78
C LYS A 3 9.18 16.80 -14.61
N ARG A 4 9.78 17.93 -15.05
CA ARG A 4 11.06 17.90 -15.76
C ARG A 4 12.26 17.52 -14.88
N ARG A 5 12.20 17.85 -13.57
CA ARG A 5 13.30 17.63 -12.63
C ARG A 5 13.22 16.27 -11.94
N PHE A 6 12.04 15.77 -11.72
CA PHE A 6 11.73 14.50 -11.05
C PHE A 6 10.63 13.78 -11.84
N PRO A 7 10.95 13.24 -13.02
CA PRO A 7 9.98 12.63 -13.91
C PRO A 7 9.53 11.22 -13.45
N THR A 8 10.20 10.60 -12.48
CA THR A 8 9.89 9.24 -12.02
C THR A 8 9.90 9.12 -10.49
N ALA A 9 9.25 8.08 -9.97
CA ALA A 9 9.35 7.72 -8.55
C ALA A 9 10.79 7.39 -8.14
N GLN A 10 11.63 6.88 -9.05
CA GLN A 10 13.04 6.59 -8.77
C GLN A 10 13.86 7.87 -8.58
N ASP A 11 13.56 8.95 -9.30
CA ASP A 11 14.18 10.27 -9.07
C ASP A 11 13.79 10.81 -7.68
N LEU A 12 12.51 10.62 -7.30
CA LEU A 12 12.04 10.98 -5.96
C LEU A 12 12.76 10.15 -4.89
N ARG A 13 12.92 8.83 -5.09
CA ARG A 13 13.69 7.97 -4.20
C ARG A 13 15.14 8.43 -4.04
N ALA A 14 15.81 8.69 -5.16
CA ALA A 14 17.20 9.16 -5.16
C ALA A 14 17.36 10.51 -4.43
N ARG A 15 16.40 11.42 -4.59
CA ARG A 15 16.38 12.69 -3.86
C ARG A 15 16.05 12.51 -2.38
N ALA A 16 15.07 11.67 -2.04
CA ALA A 16 14.71 11.37 -0.66
C ALA A 16 15.90 10.81 0.13
N ARG A 17 16.70 9.92 -0.49
CA ARG A 17 17.94 9.40 0.10
C ARG A 17 18.92 10.48 0.55
N LYS A 18 18.98 11.59 -0.21
CA LYS A 18 19.89 12.72 0.08
C LYS A 18 19.31 13.73 1.09
N ARG A 19 18.00 13.70 1.36
CA ARG A 19 17.30 14.73 2.15
C ARG A 19 16.77 14.24 3.49
N LEU A 20 16.49 12.94 3.58
CA LEU A 20 16.03 12.33 4.81
C LEU A 20 17.22 11.92 5.70
N PRO A 21 17.06 11.96 7.03
CA PRO A 21 17.97 11.25 7.91
C PRO A 21 18.08 9.78 7.51
N ASN A 22 19.24 9.17 7.70
CA ASN A 22 19.42 7.78 7.28
C ASN A 22 18.37 6.85 7.88
N PHE A 23 18.03 7.01 9.16
CA PHE A 23 17.02 6.17 9.81
C PHE A 23 15.64 6.31 9.16
N ALA A 24 15.26 7.54 8.79
CA ALA A 24 13.96 7.81 8.16
C ALA A 24 13.89 7.22 6.74
N PHE A 25 14.99 7.31 5.99
CA PHE A 25 15.08 6.70 4.67
C PHE A 25 15.07 5.17 4.75
N GLU A 26 15.85 4.56 5.64
CA GLU A 26 15.89 3.10 5.80
C GLU A 26 14.54 2.53 6.26
N TYR A 27 13.80 3.27 7.08
CA TYR A 27 12.42 2.95 7.45
C TYR A 27 11.49 2.97 6.25
N ALA A 28 11.56 4.04 5.42
CA ALA A 28 10.70 4.21 4.25
C ALA A 28 11.01 3.20 3.13
N ASP A 29 12.28 2.86 2.94
CA ASP A 29 12.80 2.13 1.78
C ASP A 29 13.04 0.64 2.04
N GLY A 30 13.33 0.26 3.29
CA GLY A 30 13.75 -1.09 3.66
C GLY A 30 12.63 -2.13 3.67
N GLY A 31 13.05 -3.40 3.68
CA GLY A 31 12.21 -4.59 3.77
C GLY A 31 12.64 -5.56 4.84
N ALA A 32 12.11 -6.76 4.80
CA ALA A 32 12.56 -7.88 5.61
C ALA A 32 13.87 -8.48 5.06
N GLY A 33 14.60 -9.21 5.88
CA GLY A 33 15.78 -9.94 5.47
C GLY A 33 16.84 -9.07 4.82
N VAL A 34 17.20 -9.39 3.60
CA VAL A 34 18.19 -8.66 2.78
C VAL A 34 17.56 -7.91 1.59
N ASP A 35 16.28 -7.57 1.69
CA ASP A 35 15.49 -6.89 0.66
C ASP A 35 15.20 -7.72 -0.61
N THR A 36 15.43 -9.02 -0.61
CA THR A 36 15.18 -9.89 -1.77
C THR A 36 13.72 -9.84 -2.20
N GLY A 37 12.79 -9.79 -1.22
CA GLY A 37 11.36 -9.66 -1.51
C GLY A 37 11.00 -8.35 -2.21
N ILE A 38 11.67 -7.23 -1.86
CA ILE A 38 11.49 -5.94 -2.56
C ILE A 38 11.98 -6.04 -4.00
N GLN A 39 13.18 -6.59 -4.19
CA GLN A 39 13.79 -6.74 -5.52
C GLN A 39 12.94 -7.66 -6.40
N ARG A 40 12.43 -8.77 -5.84
CA ARG A 40 11.51 -9.68 -6.53
C ARG A 40 10.24 -8.96 -6.96
N ASN A 41 9.59 -8.19 -6.08
CA ASN A 41 8.39 -7.44 -6.43
C ASN A 41 8.63 -6.49 -7.61
N TRP A 42 9.77 -5.80 -7.65
CA TRP A 42 10.09 -4.91 -8.76
C TRP A 42 10.43 -5.68 -10.03
N TYR A 43 11.32 -6.67 -9.93
CA TYR A 43 11.73 -7.47 -11.10
C TYR A 43 10.54 -8.15 -11.75
N THR A 44 9.69 -8.80 -10.97
CA THR A 44 8.52 -9.50 -11.49
C THR A 44 7.54 -8.53 -12.15
N LEU A 45 7.27 -7.40 -11.51
CA LEU A 45 6.37 -6.39 -12.07
C LEU A 45 6.95 -5.81 -13.38
N ASP A 46 8.26 -5.54 -13.43
CA ASP A 46 8.94 -5.06 -14.63
C ASP A 46 9.00 -6.11 -15.75
N SER A 47 8.95 -7.41 -15.43
CA SER A 47 8.99 -8.51 -16.41
C SER A 47 7.66 -8.74 -17.13
N ILE A 48 6.58 -8.09 -16.73
CA ILE A 48 5.28 -8.22 -17.38
C ILE A 48 5.26 -7.36 -18.63
N GLU A 49 5.05 -8.02 -19.76
CA GLU A 49 4.93 -7.39 -21.07
C GLU A 49 3.46 -7.33 -21.50
N MET A 50 2.99 -6.16 -21.89
CA MET A 50 1.64 -5.92 -22.41
C MET A 50 1.71 -5.71 -23.92
N VAL A 51 0.88 -6.44 -24.68
CA VAL A 51 0.94 -6.42 -26.16
C VAL A 51 0.01 -5.33 -26.70
N PRO A 52 0.54 -4.30 -27.41
CA PRO A 52 -0.27 -3.18 -27.89
C PRO A 52 -1.13 -3.56 -29.11
N ARG A 53 -2.23 -2.83 -29.30
CA ARG A 53 -3.06 -2.85 -30.51
C ARG A 53 -3.23 -1.44 -31.03
N TYR A 54 -2.60 -1.13 -32.14
CA TYR A 54 -2.59 0.21 -32.74
C TYR A 54 -3.83 0.52 -33.59
N GLY A 55 -4.02 1.81 -33.91
CA GLY A 55 -5.13 2.29 -34.75
C GLY A 55 -6.48 2.38 -34.02
N ARG A 56 -6.49 2.38 -32.69
CA ARG A 56 -7.71 2.35 -31.86
C ARG A 56 -7.96 3.60 -31.02
N VAL A 57 -6.90 4.28 -30.63
CA VAL A 57 -6.94 5.47 -29.75
C VAL A 57 -6.50 6.68 -30.56
N ILE A 58 -7.27 7.76 -30.53
CA ILE A 58 -6.98 9.01 -31.25
C ILE A 58 -6.49 10.10 -30.29
N GLU A 59 -7.03 10.14 -29.07
CA GLU A 59 -6.69 11.13 -28.04
C GLU A 59 -6.22 10.44 -26.77
N PRO A 60 -5.47 11.14 -25.86
CA PRO A 60 -5.08 10.60 -24.58
C PRO A 60 -6.31 10.11 -23.81
N PRO A 61 -6.37 8.82 -23.44
CA PRO A 61 -7.57 8.26 -22.82
C PRO A 61 -7.72 8.73 -21.37
N PRO A 62 -8.95 8.86 -20.87
CA PRO A 62 -9.25 9.10 -19.47
C PRO A 62 -8.81 7.89 -18.62
N VAL A 63 -8.40 8.17 -17.40
CA VAL A 63 -7.92 7.13 -16.46
C VAL A 63 -8.83 6.92 -15.25
N ASN A 64 -10.01 7.56 -15.24
CA ASN A 64 -10.99 7.39 -14.17
C ASN A 64 -11.46 5.93 -14.08
N THR A 65 -11.85 5.52 -12.88
CA THR A 65 -12.33 4.18 -12.57
C THR A 65 -13.35 4.22 -11.45
N THR A 66 -14.17 3.17 -11.35
CA THR A 66 -15.11 2.98 -10.25
C THR A 66 -14.60 1.86 -9.32
N ILE A 67 -14.45 2.16 -8.04
CA ILE A 67 -14.09 1.18 -7.01
C ILE A 67 -15.19 1.23 -5.93
N LEU A 68 -15.79 0.09 -5.61
CA LEU A 68 -16.87 -0.01 -4.60
C LEU A 68 -18.03 0.97 -4.83
N GLY A 69 -18.40 1.16 -6.08
CA GLY A 69 -19.50 2.06 -6.49
C GLY A 69 -19.17 3.55 -6.46
N ARG A 70 -17.92 3.93 -6.11
CA ARG A 70 -17.44 5.31 -6.13
C ARG A 70 -16.49 5.56 -7.29
N GLU A 71 -16.67 6.67 -7.98
CA GLU A 71 -15.77 7.12 -9.04
C GLU A 71 -14.52 7.79 -8.44
N TYR A 72 -13.35 7.36 -8.91
CA TYR A 72 -12.04 7.91 -8.60
C TYR A 72 -11.33 8.38 -9.86
N ALA A 73 -10.40 9.32 -9.71
CA ALA A 73 -9.67 9.89 -10.84
C ALA A 73 -8.79 8.87 -11.58
N ALA A 74 -8.37 7.80 -10.92
CA ALA A 74 -7.57 6.73 -11.51
C ALA A 74 -7.61 5.45 -10.65
N PRO A 75 -7.26 4.27 -11.20
CA PRO A 75 -7.12 3.03 -10.44
C PRO A 75 -5.82 3.00 -9.63
N VAL A 76 -5.50 4.11 -8.96
CA VAL A 76 -4.31 4.22 -8.09
C VAL A 76 -4.72 4.76 -6.73
N GLY A 77 -4.02 4.32 -5.68
CA GLY A 77 -4.31 4.78 -4.33
C GLY A 77 -3.09 4.78 -3.43
N VAL A 78 -3.25 5.37 -2.25
CA VAL A 78 -2.24 5.40 -1.20
C VAL A 78 -2.44 4.22 -0.28
N ALA A 79 -1.51 3.27 -0.32
CA ALA A 79 -1.52 2.10 0.56
C ALA A 79 -1.29 2.49 2.03
N PRO A 80 -1.83 1.72 2.99
CA PRO A 80 -1.62 2.00 4.40
C PRO A 80 -0.15 1.83 4.79
N VAL A 81 0.37 2.82 5.52
CA VAL A 81 1.70 2.79 6.10
C VAL A 81 1.59 3.06 7.59
N GLY A 82 2.12 2.16 8.42
CA GLY A 82 2.18 2.37 9.86
C GLY A 82 3.27 3.36 10.23
N GLY A 83 2.92 4.46 10.92
CA GLY A 83 3.87 5.48 11.37
C GLY A 83 4.65 6.19 10.26
N PRO A 84 4.00 6.66 9.17
CA PRO A 84 4.68 7.35 8.07
C PRO A 84 5.35 8.65 8.52
N GLY A 85 4.91 9.23 9.64
CA GLY A 85 5.56 10.36 10.30
C GLY A 85 7.02 10.09 10.68
N THR A 86 7.43 8.83 10.87
CA THR A 86 8.83 8.44 11.08
C THR A 86 9.68 8.73 9.84
N ALA A 87 9.13 8.48 8.65
CA ALA A 87 9.79 8.83 7.40
C ALA A 87 9.79 10.35 7.18
N TYR A 88 8.64 10.99 7.37
CA TYR A 88 8.51 12.43 7.21
C TYR A 88 7.44 13.01 8.16
N PRO A 89 7.81 13.87 9.15
CA PRO A 89 6.85 14.44 10.10
C PRO A 89 5.67 15.13 9.41
N GLY A 90 4.44 14.79 9.82
CA GLY A 90 3.21 15.28 9.20
C GLY A 90 2.79 14.56 7.93
N ALA A 91 3.39 13.41 7.63
CA ALA A 91 3.14 12.63 6.41
C ALA A 91 1.66 12.37 6.16
N GLU A 92 0.91 11.95 7.18
CA GLU A 92 -0.49 11.60 7.09
C GLU A 92 -1.34 12.75 6.56
N THR A 93 -1.14 13.94 7.10
CA THR A 93 -1.85 15.17 6.67
C THR A 93 -1.56 15.51 5.20
N TYR A 94 -0.29 15.40 4.78
CA TYR A 94 0.08 15.69 3.39
C TYR A 94 -0.47 14.65 2.43
N LEU A 95 -0.46 13.37 2.81
CA LEU A 95 -1.03 12.28 2.01
C LEU A 95 -2.54 12.43 1.88
N ALA A 96 -3.25 12.65 3.00
CA ALA A 96 -4.70 12.84 3.01
C ALA A 96 -5.14 14.01 2.12
N ARG A 97 -4.50 15.18 2.26
CA ARG A 97 -4.80 16.36 1.43
C ARG A 97 -4.56 16.12 -0.06
N ALA A 98 -3.44 15.50 -0.40
CA ALA A 98 -3.12 15.23 -1.80
C ALA A 98 -4.09 14.22 -2.43
N ALA A 99 -4.44 13.17 -1.69
CA ALA A 99 -5.38 12.16 -2.14
C ALA A 99 -6.80 12.72 -2.31
N GLN A 100 -7.26 13.53 -1.35
CA GLN A 100 -8.56 14.22 -1.43
C GLN A 100 -8.62 15.15 -2.64
N ALA A 101 -7.58 15.97 -2.82
CA ALA A 101 -7.52 16.94 -3.93
C ALA A 101 -7.49 16.26 -5.31
N ALA A 102 -6.86 15.09 -5.39
CA ALA A 102 -6.75 14.31 -6.62
C ALA A 102 -7.88 13.27 -6.81
N ASN A 103 -8.80 13.14 -5.85
CA ASN A 103 -9.85 12.12 -5.83
C ASN A 103 -9.29 10.69 -6.06
N VAL A 104 -8.30 10.29 -5.24
CA VAL A 104 -7.78 8.92 -5.22
C VAL A 104 -7.89 8.33 -3.81
N PRO A 105 -8.08 7.00 -3.64
CA PRO A 105 -8.19 6.39 -2.32
C PRO A 105 -6.98 6.68 -1.43
N TYR A 106 -7.22 7.03 -0.17
CA TYR A 106 -6.20 7.17 0.87
C TYR A 106 -6.48 6.22 2.03
N THR A 107 -5.57 5.29 2.31
CA THR A 107 -5.70 4.39 3.44
C THR A 107 -4.85 4.87 4.61
N LEU A 108 -5.49 5.39 5.66
CA LEU A 108 -4.85 5.74 6.91
C LEU A 108 -4.51 4.45 7.68
N GLY A 109 -3.25 4.25 8.04
CA GLY A 109 -2.87 3.18 8.97
C GLY A 109 -3.24 3.54 10.40
N VAL A 110 -3.73 2.60 11.20
CA VAL A 110 -4.08 2.85 12.61
C VAL A 110 -2.91 3.36 13.46
N LEU A 111 -1.68 3.04 13.08
CA LEU A 111 -0.47 3.59 13.72
C LEU A 111 -0.11 4.93 13.09
N SER A 112 -0.95 5.93 13.24
CA SER A 112 -0.82 7.24 12.58
C SER A 112 -0.54 8.38 13.55
N GLY A 113 0.05 9.45 13.01
CA GLY A 113 0.35 10.70 13.70
C GLY A 113 -0.82 11.68 13.76
N ILE A 114 -1.97 11.34 13.18
CA ILE A 114 -3.26 12.05 13.32
C ILE A 114 -4.33 11.05 13.74
N ASP A 115 -5.40 11.52 14.35
CA ASP A 115 -6.54 10.66 14.68
C ASP A 115 -7.46 10.41 13.47
N ILE A 116 -8.39 9.50 13.64
CA ILE A 116 -9.32 9.09 12.59
C ILE A 116 -10.21 10.26 12.20
N GLU A 117 -10.68 11.01 13.20
CA GLU A 117 -11.60 12.13 13.05
C GLU A 117 -10.95 13.27 12.26
N ALA A 118 -9.73 13.68 12.62
CA ALA A 118 -8.98 14.69 11.85
C ALA A 118 -8.64 14.23 10.43
N ALA A 119 -8.36 12.95 10.22
CA ALA A 119 -8.14 12.43 8.88
C ALA A 119 -9.43 12.47 8.04
N ALA A 120 -10.58 12.18 8.64
CA ALA A 120 -11.89 12.26 7.98
C ALA A 120 -12.28 13.70 7.62
N GLU A 121 -11.95 14.68 8.46
CA GLU A 121 -12.13 16.10 8.13
C GLU A 121 -11.27 16.55 6.94
N ILE A 122 -10.02 16.01 6.82
CA ILE A 122 -9.09 16.36 5.73
C ILE A 122 -9.46 15.66 4.43
N ALA A 123 -9.91 14.43 4.49
CA ALA A 123 -10.16 13.58 3.32
C ALA A 123 -11.50 12.83 3.41
N PRO A 124 -12.64 13.56 3.55
CA PRO A 124 -13.95 12.96 3.82
C PRO A 124 -14.40 12.01 2.71
N ASP A 125 -14.00 12.29 1.49
CA ASP A 125 -14.47 11.55 0.33
C ASP A 125 -13.68 10.28 0.05
N VAL A 126 -12.39 10.23 0.39
CA VAL A 126 -11.46 9.21 -0.11
C VAL A 126 -10.81 8.39 1.02
N LEU A 127 -11.19 8.63 2.28
CA LEU A 127 -10.57 8.02 3.44
C LEU A 127 -10.99 6.55 3.62
N TRP A 128 -10.00 5.67 3.70
CA TRP A 128 -10.08 4.30 4.17
C TRP A 128 -9.30 4.19 5.48
N LEU A 129 -9.68 3.29 6.38
CA LEU A 129 -8.96 3.04 7.64
C LEU A 129 -8.43 1.62 7.70
N GLN A 130 -7.12 1.47 7.92
CA GLN A 130 -6.50 0.17 8.13
C GLN A 130 -6.30 -0.13 9.61
N LEU A 131 -6.68 -1.34 10.02
CA LEU A 131 -6.52 -1.88 11.36
C LEU A 131 -5.59 -3.09 11.38
N TYR A 132 -4.78 -3.19 12.46
CA TYR A 132 -4.19 -4.43 12.94
C TYR A 132 -5.11 -5.10 13.97
N ARG A 133 -4.80 -6.34 14.30
CA ARG A 133 -5.53 -7.09 15.33
C ARG A 133 -5.18 -6.58 16.72
N PHE A 134 -6.16 -6.02 17.43
CA PHE A 134 -6.11 -5.66 18.84
C PHE A 134 -6.92 -6.67 19.64
N HIS A 135 -6.28 -7.77 20.06
CA HIS A 135 -6.97 -8.96 20.55
C HIS A 135 -7.35 -8.91 22.04
N ARG A 136 -6.79 -7.97 22.81
CA ARG A 136 -7.01 -7.91 24.25
C ARG A 136 -8.41 -7.42 24.60
N GLU A 137 -8.87 -7.81 25.80
CA GLU A 137 -10.18 -7.44 26.35
C GLU A 137 -11.30 -7.63 25.30
N ASP A 138 -11.30 -8.80 24.68
CA ASP A 138 -12.27 -9.17 23.66
C ASP A 138 -12.36 -8.16 22.50
N HIS A 139 -11.21 -7.74 21.97
CA HIS A 139 -11.09 -6.76 20.90
C HIS A 139 -11.59 -5.35 21.21
N LYS A 140 -11.67 -4.97 22.47
CA LYS A 140 -12.22 -3.67 22.93
C LYS A 140 -11.66 -2.48 22.14
N ILE A 141 -10.33 -2.37 22.00
CA ILE A 141 -9.69 -1.27 21.25
C ILE A 141 -10.06 -1.35 19.76
N GLY A 142 -9.96 -2.53 19.15
CA GLY A 142 -10.27 -2.70 17.74
C GLY A 142 -11.72 -2.36 17.41
N LEU A 143 -12.66 -2.81 18.23
CA LEU A 143 -14.09 -2.53 18.04
C LEU A 143 -14.45 -1.06 18.32
N ASP A 144 -13.78 -0.40 19.27
CA ASP A 144 -13.96 1.03 19.47
C ASP A 144 -13.40 1.86 18.31
N LEU A 145 -12.25 1.45 17.75
CA LEU A 145 -11.71 2.07 16.52
C LEU A 145 -12.69 1.93 15.34
N VAL A 146 -13.36 0.79 15.19
CA VAL A 146 -14.42 0.61 14.17
C VAL A 146 -15.59 1.56 14.42
N ARG A 147 -16.07 1.68 15.67
CA ARG A 147 -17.13 2.60 16.04
C ARG A 147 -16.75 4.07 15.75
N ARG A 148 -15.52 4.48 16.10
CA ARG A 148 -15.00 5.82 15.82
C ARG A 148 -14.92 6.08 14.32
N ALA A 149 -14.42 5.10 13.54
CA ALA A 149 -14.34 5.19 12.09
C ALA A 149 -15.73 5.38 11.46
N ASP A 150 -16.73 4.63 11.92
CA ASP A 150 -18.10 4.77 11.44
C ASP A 150 -18.69 6.15 11.76
N ALA A 151 -18.52 6.60 13.01
CA ALA A 151 -18.98 7.92 13.47
C ALA A 151 -18.29 9.08 12.73
N ALA A 152 -17.01 8.93 12.37
CA ALA A 152 -16.25 9.91 11.61
C ALA A 152 -16.56 9.89 10.09
N GLY A 153 -17.39 8.97 9.61
CA GLY A 153 -17.75 8.89 8.21
C GLY A 153 -16.72 8.20 7.30
N VAL A 154 -15.79 7.41 7.88
CA VAL A 154 -14.85 6.61 7.09
C VAL A 154 -15.60 5.71 6.11
N ASN A 155 -15.13 5.65 4.85
CA ASN A 155 -15.84 4.97 3.77
C ASN A 155 -15.57 3.46 3.73
N VAL A 156 -14.34 3.03 4.05
CA VAL A 156 -13.88 1.64 3.89
C VAL A 156 -13.00 1.25 5.07
N LEU A 157 -13.20 0.04 5.59
CA LEU A 157 -12.37 -0.55 6.63
C LEU A 157 -11.45 -1.63 6.04
N VAL A 158 -10.17 -1.63 6.42
CA VAL A 158 -9.15 -2.57 5.92
C VAL A 158 -8.58 -3.37 7.10
N LEU A 159 -8.81 -4.67 7.13
CA LEU A 159 -8.22 -5.58 8.11
C LEU A 159 -6.93 -6.19 7.55
N THR A 160 -5.82 -5.99 8.26
CA THR A 160 -4.51 -6.51 7.84
C THR A 160 -4.22 -7.85 8.50
N VAL A 161 -4.05 -8.90 7.69
CA VAL A 161 -3.87 -10.29 8.17
C VAL A 161 -2.45 -10.82 7.99
N ASP A 162 -1.62 -10.17 7.20
CA ASP A 162 -0.27 -10.62 6.83
C ASP A 162 0.83 -10.23 7.85
N THR A 163 0.43 -9.95 9.10
CA THR A 163 1.36 -9.60 10.18
C THR A 163 1.23 -10.55 11.40
N PRO A 164 1.24 -11.89 11.20
CA PRO A 164 1.02 -12.83 12.31
C PRO A 164 2.15 -12.76 13.35
N THR A 165 3.36 -12.46 12.91
CA THR A 165 4.54 -12.29 13.76
C THR A 165 5.36 -11.11 13.29
N ARG A 166 6.18 -10.57 14.21
CA ARG A 166 7.13 -9.52 13.85
C ARG A 166 8.35 -10.12 13.19
N THR A 167 8.75 -9.52 12.08
CA THR A 167 9.94 -9.93 11.33
C THR A 167 11.10 -8.98 11.58
N THR A 168 12.32 -9.48 11.42
CA THR A 168 13.52 -8.67 11.49
C THR A 168 13.68 -7.86 10.21
N ARG A 169 13.91 -6.56 10.35
CA ARG A 169 14.23 -5.63 9.27
C ARG A 169 15.64 -5.08 9.49
N PRO A 170 16.64 -5.73 8.94
CA PRO A 170 18.05 -5.42 9.25
C PRO A 170 18.46 -3.98 8.95
N ARG A 171 17.87 -3.36 7.92
CA ARG A 171 18.14 -1.96 7.60
C ARG A 171 17.63 -1.01 8.68
N GLU A 172 16.43 -1.26 9.22
CA GLU A 172 15.88 -0.49 10.35
C GLU A 172 16.77 -0.68 11.61
N VAL A 173 17.21 -1.90 11.88
CA VAL A 173 18.11 -2.20 13.00
C VAL A 173 19.45 -1.47 12.85
N LYS A 174 20.10 -1.58 11.68
CA LYS A 174 21.38 -0.93 11.40
C LYS A 174 21.29 0.61 11.43
N SER A 175 20.14 1.17 11.05
CA SER A 175 19.89 2.61 11.07
C SER A 175 19.68 3.18 12.48
N GLY A 176 19.45 2.30 13.47
CA GLY A 176 19.20 2.69 14.86
C GLY A 176 17.73 2.88 15.23
N ILE A 177 16.80 2.63 14.32
CA ILE A 177 15.39 2.47 14.66
C ILE A 177 15.17 1.08 15.22
N MET A 178 15.52 0.92 16.49
CA MET A 178 15.36 -0.33 17.20
C MET A 178 14.12 -0.31 18.08
N ASN A 179 13.63 -1.48 18.37
CA ASN A 179 12.59 -1.67 19.36
C ASN A 179 13.20 -2.36 20.61
N PRO A 180 13.22 -1.71 21.78
CA PRO A 180 12.64 -0.37 22.05
C PRO A 180 13.45 0.77 21.41
N PHE A 181 12.74 1.79 20.92
CA PHE A 181 13.37 2.99 20.34
C PHE A 181 14.20 3.74 21.39
N LYS A 182 15.46 4.02 21.07
CA LYS A 182 16.35 4.84 21.90
C LYS A 182 16.91 6.00 21.06
N LEU A 183 16.64 7.21 21.47
CA LEU A 183 17.18 8.41 20.81
C LEU A 183 18.67 8.60 21.13
N THR A 184 19.52 7.95 20.33
CA THR A 184 20.98 8.03 20.48
C THR A 184 21.55 9.33 19.92
N MET A 185 22.77 9.70 20.34
CA MET A 185 23.49 10.85 19.76
C MET A 185 23.68 10.72 18.26
N ARG A 186 23.89 9.51 17.74
CA ARG A 186 23.98 9.22 16.30
C ARG A 186 22.70 9.63 15.58
N LEU A 187 21.52 9.25 16.09
CA LEU A 187 20.23 9.61 15.50
C LEU A 187 19.98 11.13 15.53
N LYS A 188 20.38 11.80 16.63
CA LYS A 188 20.27 13.27 16.73
C LYS A 188 21.15 13.96 15.69
N LEU A 189 22.39 13.55 15.52
CA LEU A 189 23.31 14.11 14.53
C LEU A 189 22.83 13.83 13.09
N ASP A 190 22.29 12.65 12.83
CA ASP A 190 21.72 12.29 11.53
C ASP A 190 20.50 13.20 11.20
N ALA A 191 19.62 13.43 12.18
CA ALA A 191 18.48 14.32 12.02
C ALA A 191 18.94 15.78 11.77
N ILE A 192 19.90 16.31 12.53
CA ILE A 192 20.40 17.68 12.39
C ILE A 192 21.03 17.92 11.00
N ARG A 193 21.66 16.89 10.42
CA ARG A 193 22.22 16.97 9.06
C ARG A 193 21.17 16.98 7.96
N SER A 194 19.89 16.83 8.30
CA SER A 194 18.76 16.79 7.38
C SER A 194 17.82 17.99 7.59
N PRO A 195 18.20 19.23 7.16
CA PRO A 195 17.47 20.45 7.51
C PRO A 195 16.01 20.44 7.04
N HIS A 196 15.70 19.77 5.95
CA HIS A 196 14.33 19.68 5.44
C HIS A 196 13.44 18.79 6.35
N TRP A 197 13.99 17.70 6.86
CA TRP A 197 13.32 16.85 7.82
C TRP A 197 13.15 17.54 9.17
N MET A 198 14.19 18.23 9.64
CA MET A 198 14.14 19.06 10.85
C MET A 198 13.11 20.19 10.75
N GLY A 199 13.03 20.84 9.58
CA GLY A 199 12.00 21.84 9.33
C GLY A 199 10.58 21.26 9.30
N ALA A 200 10.39 20.02 8.85
CA ALA A 200 9.12 19.31 8.98
C ALA A 200 8.82 18.96 10.44
N LEU A 201 9.82 18.49 11.19
CA LEU A 201 9.70 18.19 12.61
C LEU A 201 9.30 19.43 13.44
N SER A 202 9.90 20.60 13.16
CA SER A 202 9.56 21.83 13.88
C SER A 202 8.14 22.31 13.62
N ARG A 203 7.59 22.06 12.43
CA ARG A 203 6.22 22.45 12.07
C ARG A 203 5.16 21.46 12.54
N ASN A 204 5.44 20.16 12.49
CA ASN A 204 4.44 19.12 12.72
C ASN A 204 4.64 18.38 14.07
N GLY A 205 5.70 18.71 14.80
CA GLY A 205 6.03 18.05 16.07
C GLY A 205 6.65 16.66 15.89
N ILE A 206 6.96 16.04 17.03
CA ILE A 206 7.49 14.67 17.08
C ILE A 206 6.36 13.69 16.71
N PRO A 207 6.61 12.73 15.79
CA PRO A 207 5.61 11.72 15.44
C PRO A 207 5.13 10.93 16.66
N LYS A 208 3.81 10.86 16.84
CA LYS A 208 3.12 10.14 17.93
C LYS A 208 2.11 9.18 17.30
N PHE A 209 1.55 8.27 18.10
CA PHE A 209 0.46 7.39 17.68
C PHE A 209 -0.88 7.95 18.14
N VAL A 210 -1.33 9.02 17.49
CA VAL A 210 -2.46 9.85 17.92
C VAL A 210 -3.77 9.09 17.88
N SER A 211 -4.01 8.26 16.87
CA SER A 211 -5.22 7.40 16.79
C SER A 211 -5.40 6.49 18.02
N LEU A 212 -4.30 6.10 18.66
CA LEU A 212 -4.29 5.21 19.83
C LEU A 212 -4.14 5.97 21.16
N ALA A 213 -3.94 7.29 21.13
CA ALA A 213 -3.78 8.09 22.35
C ALA A 213 -4.92 7.93 23.38
N PRO A 214 -6.21 7.81 22.98
CA PRO A 214 -7.30 7.62 23.94
C PRO A 214 -7.20 6.34 24.79
N TYR A 215 -6.43 5.36 24.36
CA TYR A 215 -6.25 4.06 25.03
C TYR A 215 -4.97 4.00 25.87
N MET A 216 -4.17 5.05 25.86
CA MET A 216 -2.90 5.16 26.60
C MET A 216 -3.04 6.13 27.76
N LYS A 217 -2.10 6.05 28.72
CA LYS A 217 -1.99 7.08 29.76
C LYS A 217 -1.60 8.42 29.13
N PRO A 218 -1.98 9.55 29.73
CA PRO A 218 -1.46 10.86 29.28
C PRO A 218 0.06 10.90 29.34
N ASP A 219 0.67 11.66 28.41
CA ASP A 219 2.10 11.98 28.38
C ASP A 219 3.07 10.79 28.35
N VAL A 220 2.63 9.64 27.82
CA VAL A 220 3.52 8.49 27.62
C VAL A 220 4.67 8.83 26.66
N SER A 221 5.85 8.35 26.96
CA SER A 221 6.99 8.43 26.05
C SER A 221 6.75 7.58 24.78
N ILE A 222 7.51 7.86 23.72
CA ILE A 222 7.46 7.05 22.48
C ILE A 222 7.75 5.57 22.78
N ALA A 223 8.67 5.29 23.70
CA ALA A 223 9.03 3.92 24.09
C ALA A 223 7.86 3.20 24.78
N GLU A 224 7.16 3.89 25.69
CA GLU A 224 5.99 3.36 26.38
C GLU A 224 4.81 3.16 25.41
N ALA A 225 4.56 4.11 24.50
CA ALA A 225 3.56 3.97 23.44
C ALA A 225 3.86 2.77 22.54
N ALA A 226 5.11 2.60 22.12
CA ALA A 226 5.53 1.43 21.34
C ALA A 226 5.38 0.12 22.14
N ALA A 227 5.64 0.13 23.44
CA ALA A 227 5.41 -1.04 24.33
C ALA A 227 3.92 -1.36 24.47
N PHE A 228 3.09 -0.34 24.62
CA PHE A 228 1.62 -0.47 24.64
C PHE A 228 1.13 -1.12 23.35
N ILE A 229 1.48 -0.58 22.19
CA ILE A 229 1.09 -1.12 20.87
C ILE A 229 1.52 -2.58 20.74
N ARG A 230 2.75 -2.93 21.15
CA ARG A 230 3.22 -4.32 21.11
C ARG A 230 2.40 -5.27 21.98
N ARG A 231 1.93 -4.77 23.12
CA ARG A 231 1.13 -5.57 24.07
C ARG A 231 -0.30 -5.74 23.57
N GLU A 232 -0.90 -4.68 23.04
CA GLU A 232 -2.32 -4.68 22.64
C GLU A 232 -2.53 -5.26 21.24
N SER A 233 -1.57 -5.10 20.31
CA SER A 233 -1.67 -5.62 18.95
C SER A 233 -0.74 -6.81 18.73
N GLY A 234 -1.22 -7.84 18.04
CA GLY A 234 -0.39 -9.01 17.68
C GLY A 234 -1.20 -10.16 17.11
N GLY A 235 -0.50 -11.02 16.39
CA GLY A 235 -1.11 -12.09 15.63
C GLY A 235 -1.89 -11.59 14.40
N ALA A 236 -2.24 -12.50 13.50
CA ALA A 236 -3.21 -12.25 12.45
C ALA A 236 -4.64 -12.42 13.00
N PHE A 237 -5.60 -11.79 12.34
CA PHE A 237 -7.01 -12.07 12.57
C PHE A 237 -7.31 -13.53 12.23
N THR A 238 -8.12 -14.21 13.05
CA THR A 238 -8.77 -15.46 12.67
C THR A 238 -10.00 -15.17 11.81
N TRP A 239 -10.48 -16.16 11.08
CA TRP A 239 -11.68 -16.00 10.26
C TRP A 239 -12.93 -15.66 11.08
N ASP A 240 -13.07 -16.23 12.28
CA ASP A 240 -14.16 -15.91 13.20
C ASP A 240 -14.09 -14.46 13.70
N GLU A 241 -12.89 -13.96 13.98
CA GLU A 241 -12.69 -12.56 14.31
C GLU A 241 -13.04 -11.65 13.13
N ILE A 242 -12.65 -12.00 11.90
CA ILE A 242 -13.02 -11.25 10.69
C ILE A 242 -14.55 -11.21 10.52
N ALA A 243 -15.24 -12.34 10.69
CA ALA A 243 -16.69 -12.40 10.66
C ALA A 243 -17.32 -11.45 11.69
N ARG A 244 -16.76 -11.40 12.89
CA ARG A 244 -17.21 -10.48 13.95
C ARG A 244 -17.02 -9.01 13.58
N TYR A 245 -15.91 -8.65 12.92
CA TYR A 245 -15.71 -7.29 12.40
C TYR A 245 -16.68 -6.99 11.24
N ARG A 246 -16.96 -7.94 10.36
CA ARG A 246 -17.98 -7.82 9.32
C ARG A 246 -19.36 -7.51 9.92
N ASP A 247 -19.73 -8.17 11.02
CA ASP A 247 -20.99 -7.92 11.71
C ASP A 247 -21.11 -6.49 12.27
N LYS A 248 -20.01 -5.90 12.69
CA LYS A 248 -19.97 -4.55 13.25
C LYS A 248 -19.83 -3.45 12.21
N TRP A 249 -19.18 -3.74 11.10
CA TRP A 249 -18.94 -2.78 10.02
C TRP A 249 -19.83 -3.09 8.81
N LYS A 250 -20.79 -2.20 8.49
CA LYS A 250 -21.80 -2.44 7.43
C LYS A 250 -21.45 -1.82 6.08
N LYS A 251 -20.40 -0.99 6.03
CA LYS A 251 -19.83 -0.43 4.81
C LYS A 251 -18.80 -1.41 4.20
N PRO A 252 -18.16 -1.09 3.07
CA PRO A 252 -17.16 -1.96 2.47
C PRO A 252 -16.03 -2.37 3.43
N LEU A 253 -15.74 -3.68 3.45
CA LEU A 253 -14.72 -4.32 4.27
C LEU A 253 -13.69 -5.00 3.39
N VAL A 254 -12.42 -4.69 3.64
CA VAL A 254 -11.26 -5.19 2.90
C VAL A 254 -10.45 -6.14 3.75
N ILE A 255 -10.03 -7.27 3.20
CA ILE A 255 -8.96 -8.08 3.76
C ILE A 255 -7.64 -7.77 3.05
N LYS A 256 -6.62 -7.35 3.79
CA LYS A 256 -5.29 -7.02 3.26
C LYS A 256 -4.25 -8.04 3.67
N GLY A 257 -3.54 -8.59 2.68
CA GLY A 257 -2.53 -9.64 2.90
C GLY A 257 -2.86 -10.93 2.17
N VAL A 258 -3.78 -10.89 1.20
CA VAL A 258 -4.22 -12.07 0.46
C VAL A 258 -3.13 -12.48 -0.54
N MET A 259 -2.64 -13.71 -0.39
CA MET A 259 -1.62 -14.31 -1.26
C MET A 259 -2.01 -15.71 -1.76
N HIS A 260 -3.18 -16.22 -1.36
CA HIS A 260 -3.68 -17.53 -1.73
C HIS A 260 -5.14 -17.48 -2.18
N PRO A 261 -5.54 -18.18 -3.27
CA PRO A 261 -6.92 -18.18 -3.76
C PRO A 261 -7.95 -18.70 -2.75
N GLU A 262 -7.59 -19.67 -1.91
CA GLU A 262 -8.49 -20.20 -0.87
C GLU A 262 -8.81 -19.15 0.21
N ASP A 263 -7.83 -18.29 0.55
CA ASP A 263 -8.07 -17.18 1.49
C ASP A 263 -9.02 -16.14 0.87
N ALA A 264 -8.91 -15.90 -0.43
CA ALA A 264 -9.83 -15.03 -1.15
C ALA A 264 -11.26 -15.62 -1.16
N GLU A 265 -11.40 -16.92 -1.41
CA GLU A 265 -12.71 -17.60 -1.34
C GLU A 265 -13.31 -17.49 0.04
N ARG A 266 -12.53 -17.79 1.08
CA ARG A 266 -13.00 -17.71 2.46
C ARG A 266 -13.44 -16.31 2.86
N ALA A 267 -12.74 -15.28 2.38
CA ALA A 267 -13.12 -13.90 2.62
C ALA A 267 -14.46 -13.54 1.93
N ILE A 268 -14.68 -14.03 0.71
CA ILE A 268 -15.94 -13.83 -0.03
C ILE A 268 -17.11 -14.53 0.69
N GLU A 269 -16.92 -15.76 1.18
CA GLU A 269 -17.93 -16.48 1.97
C GLU A 269 -18.35 -15.70 3.21
N LEU A 270 -17.43 -14.94 3.82
CA LEU A 270 -17.71 -14.07 4.96
C LEU A 270 -18.29 -12.70 4.57
N GLY A 271 -18.55 -12.45 3.29
CA GLY A 271 -19.12 -11.21 2.79
C GLY A 271 -18.15 -10.03 2.80
N LEU A 272 -16.87 -10.26 2.58
CA LEU A 272 -15.90 -9.19 2.39
C LEU A 272 -15.95 -8.68 0.95
N ASP A 273 -15.81 -7.37 0.80
CA ASP A 273 -16.04 -6.67 -0.45
C ASP A 273 -14.78 -6.53 -1.31
N VAL A 274 -13.58 -6.63 -0.70
CA VAL A 274 -12.31 -6.39 -1.40
C VAL A 274 -11.23 -7.35 -0.93
N MET A 275 -10.53 -7.93 -1.90
CA MET A 275 -9.29 -8.69 -1.73
C MET A 275 -8.09 -7.77 -2.01
N PHE A 276 -7.29 -7.45 -0.98
CA PHE A 276 -6.08 -6.65 -1.15
C PHE A 276 -4.88 -7.59 -1.27
N VAL A 277 -4.45 -7.83 -2.52
CA VAL A 277 -3.38 -8.75 -2.88
C VAL A 277 -2.03 -8.09 -2.66
N THR A 278 -1.26 -8.59 -1.69
CA THR A 278 -0.03 -7.93 -1.23
C THR A 278 0.85 -8.87 -0.42
N ASN A 279 2.17 -8.72 -0.52
CA ASN A 279 3.15 -9.30 0.41
C ASN A 279 3.72 -8.24 1.37
N HIS A 280 2.92 -7.21 1.68
CA HIS A 280 3.31 -6.08 2.55
C HIS A 280 4.53 -5.33 2.02
N GLY A 281 4.70 -5.29 0.70
CA GLY A 281 5.84 -4.67 0.05
C GLY A 281 7.18 -5.37 0.34
N GLY A 282 7.21 -6.68 0.60
CA GLY A 282 8.41 -7.40 0.97
C GLY A 282 8.92 -7.06 2.39
N ARG A 283 8.02 -6.66 3.30
CA ARG A 283 8.39 -6.28 4.68
C ARG A 283 8.14 -7.39 5.70
N GLN A 284 7.64 -8.56 5.30
CA GLN A 284 7.33 -9.67 6.20
C GLN A 284 8.38 -10.79 6.10
N ILE A 285 8.47 -11.50 5.00
CA ILE A 285 9.54 -12.47 4.76
C ILE A 285 10.05 -12.37 3.31
N ASP A 286 11.35 -12.60 3.11
CA ASP A 286 11.99 -12.53 1.80
C ASP A 286 11.61 -13.70 0.86
N ALA A 287 11.08 -14.79 1.42
CA ALA A 287 10.76 -16.01 0.67
C ALA A 287 9.37 -16.00 0.01
N MET A 288 8.56 -14.95 0.24
CA MET A 288 7.23 -14.84 -0.40
C MET A 288 7.37 -14.58 -1.90
N PRO A 289 6.45 -15.13 -2.73
CA PRO A 289 6.34 -14.73 -4.13
C PRO A 289 5.99 -13.24 -4.25
N ALA A 290 6.21 -12.66 -5.42
CA ALA A 290 5.67 -11.35 -5.70
C ALA A 290 4.14 -11.45 -5.82
N PRO A 291 3.36 -10.50 -5.28
CA PRO A 291 1.90 -10.56 -5.35
C PRO A 291 1.36 -10.58 -6.77
N ILE A 292 2.09 -10.02 -7.72
CA ILE A 292 1.70 -10.01 -9.12
C ILE A 292 1.73 -11.42 -9.75
N ASP A 293 2.54 -12.34 -9.20
CA ASP A 293 2.60 -13.74 -9.66
C ASP A 293 1.36 -14.53 -9.26
N VAL A 294 0.77 -14.21 -8.10
CA VAL A 294 -0.42 -14.89 -7.57
C VAL A 294 -1.72 -14.19 -7.94
N LEU A 295 -1.64 -12.94 -8.41
CA LEU A 295 -2.80 -12.12 -8.74
C LEU A 295 -3.74 -12.79 -9.77
N PRO A 296 -3.26 -13.38 -10.88
CA PRO A 296 -4.15 -14.01 -11.86
C PRO A 296 -4.97 -15.17 -11.29
N ASP A 297 -4.37 -15.96 -10.38
CA ASP A 297 -5.07 -17.10 -9.76
C ASP A 297 -6.13 -16.61 -8.76
N ILE A 298 -5.80 -15.57 -7.98
CA ILE A 298 -6.74 -14.90 -7.08
C ILE A 298 -7.87 -14.27 -7.88
N ALA A 299 -7.56 -13.55 -8.98
CA ALA A 299 -8.58 -12.92 -9.83
C ALA A 299 -9.55 -13.96 -10.44
N ARG A 300 -9.02 -15.10 -10.87
CA ARG A 300 -9.84 -16.23 -11.37
C ARG A 300 -10.73 -16.79 -10.28
N GLN A 301 -10.21 -16.96 -9.06
CA GLN A 301 -10.99 -17.45 -7.92
C GLN A 301 -12.07 -16.46 -7.51
N VAL A 302 -11.74 -15.19 -7.42
CA VAL A 302 -12.69 -14.11 -7.08
C VAL A 302 -13.79 -13.98 -8.14
N ASN A 303 -13.44 -14.11 -9.41
CA ASN A 303 -14.37 -14.11 -10.55
C ASN A 303 -15.43 -12.98 -10.48
N GLY A 304 -15.01 -11.76 -10.21
CA GLY A 304 -15.89 -10.57 -10.16
C GLY A 304 -16.82 -10.49 -8.93
N ARG A 305 -16.75 -11.43 -7.98
CA ARG A 305 -17.61 -11.42 -6.77
C ARG A 305 -17.17 -10.39 -5.73
N ALA A 306 -15.95 -9.91 -5.81
CA ALA A 306 -15.39 -8.85 -4.98
C ALA A 306 -14.38 -8.04 -5.78
N ALA A 307 -14.09 -6.81 -5.35
CA ALA A 307 -13.04 -6.02 -5.97
C ALA A 307 -11.64 -6.52 -5.57
N ILE A 308 -10.66 -6.29 -6.42
CA ILE A 308 -9.26 -6.68 -6.17
C ILE A 308 -8.37 -5.45 -6.20
N ILE A 309 -7.71 -5.17 -5.09
CA ILE A 309 -6.67 -4.15 -4.99
C ILE A 309 -5.31 -4.84 -4.96
N TYR A 310 -4.38 -4.33 -5.73
CA TYR A 310 -3.00 -4.78 -5.77
C TYR A 310 -2.07 -3.77 -5.07
N ASP A 311 -1.07 -4.22 -4.31
CA ASP A 311 0.09 -3.41 -3.98
C ASP A 311 1.38 -4.25 -3.98
N SER A 312 2.48 -3.65 -3.61
CA SER A 312 3.82 -4.22 -3.57
C SER A 312 4.63 -4.01 -4.85
N GLY A 313 5.28 -2.87 -4.90
CA GLY A 313 6.21 -2.54 -5.97
C GLY A 313 5.75 -1.46 -6.93
N VAL A 314 4.53 -0.95 -6.82
CA VAL A 314 3.96 0.11 -7.68
C VAL A 314 4.77 1.41 -7.58
N ARG A 315 5.26 1.92 -8.73
CA ARG A 315 6.11 3.11 -8.85
C ARG A 315 5.69 4.00 -10.01
N SER A 316 4.83 3.49 -10.92
CA SER A 316 4.45 4.15 -12.16
C SER A 316 2.99 3.84 -12.53
N GLY A 317 2.41 4.60 -13.44
CA GLY A 317 1.11 4.30 -14.04
C GLY A 317 1.15 3.01 -14.86
N THR A 318 2.28 2.72 -15.49
CA THR A 318 2.52 1.46 -16.19
C THR A 318 2.47 0.26 -15.23
N ASP A 319 2.99 0.38 -13.99
CA ASP A 319 2.87 -0.67 -12.98
C ASP A 319 1.40 -0.90 -12.60
N ALA A 320 0.60 0.17 -12.50
CA ALA A 320 -0.83 0.06 -12.25
C ALA A 320 -1.55 -0.63 -13.43
N ALA A 321 -1.21 -0.27 -14.68
CA ALA A 321 -1.75 -0.91 -15.88
C ALA A 321 -1.45 -2.41 -15.91
N ARG A 322 -0.24 -2.83 -15.55
CA ARG A 322 0.14 -4.25 -15.44
C ARG A 322 -0.73 -5.01 -14.44
N ALA A 323 -0.96 -4.42 -13.27
CA ALA A 323 -1.81 -5.02 -12.25
C ALA A 323 -3.27 -5.15 -12.71
N VAL A 324 -3.82 -4.12 -13.34
CA VAL A 324 -5.19 -4.15 -13.89
C VAL A 324 -5.30 -5.17 -15.02
N ALA A 325 -4.32 -5.25 -15.93
CA ALA A 325 -4.29 -6.24 -17.00
C ALA A 325 -4.26 -7.69 -16.48
N LEU A 326 -3.75 -7.91 -15.26
CA LEU A 326 -3.70 -9.22 -14.60
C LEU A 326 -4.87 -9.47 -13.63
N GLY A 327 -5.87 -8.57 -13.59
CA GLY A 327 -7.14 -8.80 -12.91
C GLY A 327 -7.39 -7.96 -11.66
N ALA A 328 -6.52 -6.98 -11.32
CA ALA A 328 -6.83 -6.01 -10.29
C ALA A 328 -7.81 -4.94 -10.79
N ASP A 329 -8.56 -4.33 -9.88
CA ASP A 329 -9.40 -3.15 -10.15
C ASP A 329 -8.65 -1.85 -9.86
N ALA A 330 -7.64 -1.90 -8.98
CA ALA A 330 -6.73 -0.78 -8.73
C ALA A 330 -5.38 -1.26 -8.17
N ALA A 331 -4.38 -0.36 -8.23
CA ALA A 331 -3.05 -0.59 -7.71
C ALA A 331 -2.62 0.52 -6.74
N PHE A 332 -2.25 0.15 -5.51
CA PHE A 332 -1.88 1.11 -4.48
C PHE A 332 -0.36 1.16 -4.29
N ALA A 333 0.15 2.33 -3.96
CA ALA A 333 1.57 2.55 -3.69
C ALA A 333 1.80 2.97 -2.22
N GLY A 334 2.84 2.42 -1.60
CA GLY A 334 3.26 2.80 -0.24
C GLY A 334 4.57 3.59 -0.28
N ARG A 335 5.68 2.91 -0.55
CA ARG A 335 7.04 3.49 -0.54
C ARG A 335 7.19 4.71 -1.44
N ALA A 336 6.61 4.67 -2.64
CA ALA A 336 6.71 5.78 -3.59
C ALA A 336 6.17 7.09 -2.99
N PHE A 337 5.10 7.02 -2.20
CA PHE A 337 4.57 8.19 -1.49
C PHE A 337 5.51 8.67 -0.38
N LEU A 338 6.16 7.76 0.36
CA LEU A 338 7.16 8.15 1.36
C LEU A 338 8.40 8.78 0.72
N TRP A 339 8.85 8.26 -0.43
CA TRP A 339 9.93 8.89 -1.19
C TRP A 339 9.54 10.27 -1.69
N SER A 340 8.31 10.44 -2.16
CA SER A 340 7.82 11.73 -2.63
C SER A 340 7.83 12.79 -1.54
N LEU A 341 7.40 12.44 -0.32
CA LEU A 341 7.48 13.29 0.86
C LEU A 341 8.93 13.64 1.21
N GLY A 342 9.82 12.65 1.26
CA GLY A 342 11.23 12.87 1.52
C GLY A 342 11.90 13.76 0.48
N ALA A 343 11.52 13.62 -0.78
CA ALA A 343 12.07 14.40 -1.89
C ALA A 343 11.57 15.84 -1.93
N LEU A 344 10.27 16.06 -1.78
CA LEU A 344 9.60 17.33 -2.08
C LEU A 344 8.78 17.89 -0.91
N GLY A 345 8.77 17.22 0.25
CA GLY A 345 7.92 17.61 1.37
C GLY A 345 6.44 17.48 1.04
N GLY A 346 5.62 18.41 1.54
CA GLY A 346 4.16 18.38 1.35
C GLY A 346 3.69 18.43 -0.11
N GLN A 347 4.53 18.86 -1.06
CA GLN A 347 4.21 18.84 -2.50
C GLN A 347 4.43 17.47 -3.14
N GLY A 348 5.17 16.59 -2.47
CA GLY A 348 5.58 15.30 -3.01
C GLY A 348 4.42 14.39 -3.40
N PRO A 349 3.43 14.15 -2.52
CA PRO A 349 2.33 13.25 -2.83
C PRO A 349 1.52 13.67 -4.06
N ALA A 350 1.16 14.96 -4.18
CA ALA A 350 0.45 15.47 -5.35
C ALA A 350 1.27 15.29 -6.64
N HIS A 351 2.57 15.61 -6.58
CA HIS A 351 3.47 15.42 -7.72
C HIS A 351 3.56 13.95 -8.14
N LEU A 352 3.63 13.00 -7.18
CA LEU A 352 3.65 11.57 -7.50
C LEU A 352 2.32 11.13 -8.12
N ILE A 353 1.18 11.58 -7.59
CA ILE A 353 -0.14 11.27 -8.17
C ILE A 353 -0.18 11.74 -9.63
N ASP A 354 0.22 12.98 -9.90
CA ASP A 354 0.29 13.51 -11.27
C ASP A 354 1.15 12.66 -12.20
N LEU A 355 2.30 12.14 -11.71
CA LEU A 355 3.16 11.25 -12.50
C LEU A 355 2.46 9.92 -12.79
N LEU A 356 1.78 9.34 -11.81
CA LEU A 356 1.07 8.07 -11.97
C LEU A 356 -0.08 8.18 -12.98
N LEU A 357 -0.85 9.27 -12.93
CA LEU A 357 -1.97 9.51 -13.84
C LEU A 357 -1.51 9.76 -15.27
N ASP A 358 -0.49 10.64 -15.45
CA ASP A 358 0.07 10.93 -16.77
C ASP A 358 0.63 9.66 -17.44
N ASP A 359 1.43 8.87 -16.69
CA ASP A 359 2.03 7.63 -17.19
C ASP A 359 0.98 6.56 -17.51
N LEU A 360 -0.08 6.46 -16.70
CA LEU A 360 -1.18 5.54 -16.96
C LEU A 360 -1.93 5.93 -18.24
N SER A 361 -2.27 7.22 -18.43
CA SER A 361 -2.93 7.70 -19.65
C SER A 361 -2.07 7.43 -20.89
N ALA A 362 -0.77 7.73 -20.80
CA ALA A 362 0.17 7.41 -21.89
C ALA A 362 0.22 5.90 -22.17
N THR A 363 0.25 5.07 -21.13
CA THR A 363 0.27 3.61 -21.24
C THR A 363 -1.00 3.08 -21.91
N LEU A 364 -2.18 3.54 -21.51
CA LEU A 364 -3.45 3.20 -22.15
C LEU A 364 -3.42 3.53 -23.66
N GLY A 365 -2.99 4.75 -24.00
CA GLY A 365 -2.89 5.19 -25.38
C GLY A 365 -1.95 4.31 -26.20
N GLN A 366 -0.77 3.95 -25.67
CA GLN A 366 0.18 3.07 -26.33
C GLN A 366 -0.33 1.64 -26.50
N LEU A 367 -1.15 1.15 -25.57
CA LEU A 367 -1.77 -0.18 -25.64
C LEU A 367 -2.99 -0.23 -26.55
N GLY A 368 -3.53 0.92 -26.97
CA GLY A 368 -4.76 1.03 -27.76
C GLY A 368 -6.01 0.80 -26.93
N CYS A 369 -5.99 1.18 -25.64
CA CYS A 369 -7.12 1.15 -24.71
C CYS A 369 -7.71 2.55 -24.57
N ASN A 370 -9.04 2.67 -24.67
CA ASN A 370 -9.78 3.93 -24.49
C ASN A 370 -10.24 4.14 -23.05
N THR A 371 -10.27 3.07 -22.26
CA THR A 371 -10.67 3.08 -20.85
C THR A 371 -9.76 2.18 -20.03
N VAL A 372 -9.77 2.38 -18.71
CA VAL A 372 -9.04 1.51 -17.76
C VAL A 372 -9.53 0.07 -17.84
N ASP A 373 -10.83 -0.16 -17.99
CA ASP A 373 -11.40 -1.51 -18.03
C ASP A 373 -10.93 -2.31 -19.25
N GLU A 374 -10.59 -1.65 -20.35
CA GLU A 374 -10.03 -2.33 -21.53
C GLU A 374 -8.66 -2.96 -21.27
N LEU A 375 -7.93 -2.54 -20.22
CA LEU A 375 -6.68 -3.18 -19.81
C LEU A 375 -6.88 -4.67 -19.48
N LYS A 376 -8.03 -5.05 -18.92
CA LYS A 376 -8.35 -6.45 -18.57
C LYS A 376 -8.40 -7.37 -19.80
N SER A 377 -8.54 -6.80 -21.00
CA SER A 377 -8.53 -7.52 -22.29
C SER A 377 -7.20 -7.48 -23.04
N VAL A 378 -6.19 -6.79 -22.48
CA VAL A 378 -4.86 -6.71 -23.09
C VAL A 378 -4.14 -8.05 -22.97
N ALA A 379 -3.56 -8.52 -24.08
CA ALA A 379 -2.74 -9.72 -24.03
C ALA A 379 -1.44 -9.47 -23.24
N VAL A 380 -1.20 -10.31 -22.25
CA VAL A 380 -0.06 -10.18 -21.33
C VAL A 380 0.88 -11.37 -21.47
N ARG A 381 2.18 -11.11 -21.46
CA ARG A 381 3.22 -12.12 -21.30
C ARG A 381 3.86 -11.94 -19.92
N HIS A 382 3.81 -13.01 -19.12
CA HIS A 382 4.27 -13.01 -17.73
C HIS A 382 5.39 -14.05 -17.57
N ALA A 383 6.61 -13.64 -17.80
CA ALA A 383 7.77 -14.54 -17.89
C ALA A 383 8.11 -15.22 -16.53
N SER A 384 7.86 -14.59 -15.41
CA SER A 384 8.18 -15.12 -14.08
C SER A 384 7.28 -16.28 -13.63
N ALA A 385 6.10 -16.47 -14.23
CA ALA A 385 5.21 -17.59 -13.96
C ALA A 385 5.68 -18.91 -14.59
N TYR A 386 6.68 -18.88 -15.47
CA TYR A 386 7.19 -20.08 -16.12
C TYR A 386 7.94 -21.00 -15.13
N GLY A 387 7.46 -22.23 -15.00
CA GLY A 387 8.07 -23.28 -14.16
C GLY A 387 7.68 -23.25 -12.68
N ALA A 388 6.81 -22.35 -12.24
CA ALA A 388 6.20 -22.41 -10.92
C ALA A 388 5.16 -23.55 -10.85
N LYS A 389 4.96 -24.13 -9.67
CA LYS A 389 3.80 -24.99 -9.40
C LYS A 389 2.61 -24.10 -9.06
N ASP A 390 1.44 -24.47 -9.59
CA ASP A 390 0.18 -23.84 -9.17
C ASP A 390 -0.14 -24.18 -7.70
N PHE A 391 -1.15 -23.53 -7.14
CA PHE A 391 -1.59 -23.79 -5.76
C PHE A 391 -2.07 -25.23 -5.51
N ALA A 392 -2.36 -25.99 -6.56
CA ALA A 392 -2.68 -27.43 -6.49
C ALA A 392 -1.43 -28.31 -6.62
N GLY A 393 -0.22 -27.74 -6.64
CA GLY A 393 1.03 -28.46 -6.77
C GLY A 393 1.34 -28.97 -8.19
N ARG A 394 0.55 -28.58 -9.19
CA ARG A 394 0.76 -28.94 -10.59
C ARG A 394 1.79 -27.98 -11.21
N SER A 395 2.65 -28.52 -12.10
CA SER A 395 3.55 -27.67 -12.90
C SER A 395 2.70 -26.74 -13.78
N VAL A 396 2.95 -25.44 -13.68
CA VAL A 396 2.36 -24.47 -14.61
C VAL A 396 2.98 -24.74 -15.97
N GLN A 397 2.22 -25.36 -16.86
CA GLN A 397 2.63 -25.49 -18.25
C GLN A 397 2.57 -24.10 -18.83
N GLY A 398 3.75 -23.52 -19.16
CA GLY A 398 3.80 -22.39 -20.06
C GLY A 398 3.00 -22.74 -21.30
N HIS A 399 2.22 -21.81 -21.83
CA HIS A 399 1.54 -22.00 -23.12
C HIS A 399 2.64 -22.27 -24.15
N GLY A 400 2.99 -23.55 -24.26
CA GLY A 400 3.94 -24.06 -25.21
C GLY A 400 3.39 -23.77 -26.60
N ARG A 401 4.23 -23.27 -27.46
CA ARG A 401 4.03 -23.27 -28.90
C ARG A 401 3.41 -24.61 -29.30
N SER A 402 2.21 -24.59 -29.82
CA SER A 402 1.74 -25.66 -30.67
C SER A 402 2.64 -25.62 -31.90
N ASP A 403 3.69 -26.42 -31.89
CA ASP A 403 4.39 -26.76 -33.12
C ASP A 403 3.43 -27.50 -34.04
N GLY A 404 2.74 -26.72 -34.85
CA GLY A 404 2.04 -27.25 -36.02
C GLY A 404 3.08 -27.75 -37.03
N ARG A 405 3.50 -28.98 -36.88
CA ARG A 405 4.08 -29.79 -37.96
C ARG A 405 3.13 -30.93 -38.24
N SER A 406 2.43 -30.80 -39.31
CA SER A 406 2.13 -31.86 -40.31
C SER A 406 1.61 -31.22 -41.58
#